data_52ec0a7d0b878addf4927c2eed55ecca
#
_entry.id   52ec0a7d0b878addf4927c2eed55ecca
#
_cell.length_a   1.000
_cell.length_b   1.000
_cell.length_c   1.000
_cell.angle_alpha   90.00
_cell.angle_beta   90.00
_cell.angle_gamma   90.00
#
_symmetry.space_group_name_H-M   'P 1'
#
loop_
_entity.id
_entity.type
_entity.pdbx_description
1 polymer ?
#
loop_
_entity_poly.entity_id
_entity_poly.type
_entity_poly.pdbx_seq_one_letter_code
_entity_poly.pdbx_strand_id
1 'polypeptide(L)'
;FRHVPIVTDIEEVKAQSTPLEVFNFMESELLAILPDLPKNRGVSRFDQAGVASILVRLYLNAEKWIGISKYEECEQMAQAILDGKYGEYSIDPDYRGPFRSGINGYRSKENIMEFAIKKNYFEASWLYNMWMHYQDRYSLDNDWQGWNGGNLAPSRDLYGNLYQDKLGMPFEKFPDEDIRKKAFRVISNDGDYEGFFLMGTQYKFDYEKGYGFTDEVITGTEEYNGKPLVYVDQVGRFSEGETGLAKGSHVIYGEENTGYRLIKFPWLPQSKDLFQMNSIPEIRLAEIYYSLAECKYRSGDKIGAARLLDAVRKRYYKAEDWSKFSYESNISKLTDDEFVDELGREFIGERHRRIDLIRWNRFSEGAWWDKTPDATNQDVFPIPYRALNANPLLKQTTAGF
;
A
#
# COMPACT_ATOMS: atom_id res chain seq x y z
N PHE A 1 19.43 1.17 -1.80
CA PHE A 1 20.90 1.22 -1.71
C PHE A 1 21.55 1.88 -2.95
N ARG A 2 20.96 1.83 -4.12
CA ARG A 2 21.46 2.28 -5.45
C ARG A 2 22.80 1.65 -5.89
N HIS A 3 23.79 1.63 -5.03
CA HIS A 3 25.12 1.04 -5.30
C HIS A 3 25.22 -0.32 -4.63
N VAL A 4 25.11 -1.39 -5.39
CA VAL A 4 25.20 -2.77 -4.90
C VAL A 4 26.13 -3.58 -5.80
N PRO A 5 26.83 -4.61 -5.31
CA PRO A 5 27.60 -5.47 -6.18
C PRO A 5 26.68 -6.35 -7.03
N ILE A 6 27.01 -6.54 -8.30
CA ILE A 6 26.36 -7.53 -9.17
C ILE A 6 27.15 -8.82 -9.02
N VAL A 7 26.61 -9.74 -8.23
CA VAL A 7 27.22 -11.04 -7.93
C VAL A 7 26.44 -12.12 -8.65
N THR A 8 27.09 -12.77 -9.60
CA THR A 8 26.53 -13.89 -10.37
C THR A 8 27.16 -15.24 -9.99
N ASP A 9 28.21 -15.21 -9.19
CA ASP A 9 28.86 -16.37 -8.60
C ASP A 9 28.98 -16.19 -7.10
N ILE A 10 28.61 -17.19 -6.31
CA ILE A 10 28.60 -17.16 -4.84
C ILE A 10 30.00 -17.08 -4.23
N GLU A 11 31.03 -17.43 -4.96
CA GLU A 11 32.43 -17.40 -4.50
C GLU A 11 33.11 -16.04 -4.74
N GLU A 12 32.46 -15.12 -5.48
CA GLU A 12 33.04 -13.83 -5.79
C GLU A 12 32.66 -12.72 -4.78
N VAL A 13 33.69 -12.07 -4.26
CA VAL A 13 33.54 -10.82 -3.52
C VAL A 13 33.80 -9.65 -4.48
N LYS A 14 32.75 -8.87 -4.78
CA LYS A 14 32.81 -7.77 -5.75
C LYS A 14 32.63 -6.42 -5.08
N ALA A 15 33.24 -5.40 -5.68
CA ALA A 15 32.95 -4.01 -5.36
C ALA A 15 31.54 -3.60 -5.82
N GLN A 16 31.07 -2.48 -5.34
CA GLN A 16 29.81 -1.89 -5.76
C GLN A 16 29.81 -1.54 -7.23
N SER A 17 28.72 -1.85 -7.89
CA SER A 17 28.41 -1.34 -9.22
C SER A 17 27.72 0.04 -9.13
N THR A 18 27.80 0.80 -10.19
CA THR A 18 27.04 2.05 -10.32
C THR A 18 25.54 1.77 -10.47
N PRO A 19 24.68 2.74 -10.15
CA PRO A 19 23.25 2.58 -10.37
C PRO A 19 22.88 2.22 -11.82
N LEU A 20 23.60 2.77 -12.79
CA LEU A 20 23.37 2.49 -14.21
C LEU A 20 23.75 1.04 -14.56
N GLU A 21 24.87 0.54 -14.05
CA GLU A 21 25.25 -0.87 -14.26
C GLU A 21 24.24 -1.83 -13.66
N VAL A 22 23.75 -1.54 -12.44
CA VAL A 22 22.69 -2.34 -11.80
C VAL A 22 21.40 -2.30 -12.60
N PHE A 23 21.02 -1.11 -13.10
CA PHE A 23 19.83 -0.95 -13.92
C PHE A 23 19.93 -1.77 -15.22
N ASN A 24 21.03 -1.62 -15.95
CA ASN A 24 21.25 -2.32 -17.20
C ASN A 24 21.30 -3.85 -17.02
N PHE A 25 21.88 -4.32 -15.92
CA PHE A 25 21.87 -5.73 -15.57
C PHE A 25 20.44 -6.24 -15.36
N MET A 26 19.65 -5.55 -14.53
CA MET A 26 18.25 -5.94 -14.28
C MET A 26 17.42 -5.90 -15.57
N GLU A 27 17.56 -4.85 -16.37
CA GLU A 27 16.85 -4.71 -17.65
C GLU A 27 17.18 -5.87 -18.60
N SER A 28 18.46 -6.16 -18.79
CA SER A 28 18.91 -7.22 -19.69
C SER A 28 18.43 -8.62 -19.25
N GLU A 29 18.51 -8.94 -17.96
CA GLU A 29 18.04 -10.21 -17.42
C GLU A 29 16.53 -10.37 -17.58
N LEU A 30 15.76 -9.33 -17.26
CA LEU A 30 14.31 -9.36 -17.37
C LEU A 30 13.84 -9.50 -18.83
N LEU A 31 14.49 -8.77 -19.76
CA LEU A 31 14.18 -8.88 -21.19
C LEU A 31 14.56 -10.25 -21.77
N ALA A 32 15.66 -10.84 -21.28
CA ALA A 32 16.09 -12.16 -21.72
C ALA A 32 15.13 -13.27 -21.34
N ILE A 33 14.62 -13.25 -20.09
CA ILE A 33 13.70 -14.30 -19.60
C ILE A 33 12.26 -14.11 -20.06
N LEU A 34 11.85 -12.89 -20.42
CA LEU A 34 10.45 -12.56 -20.71
C LEU A 34 9.82 -13.47 -21.78
N PRO A 35 10.45 -13.75 -22.94
CA PRO A 35 9.86 -14.61 -23.97
C PRO A 35 9.73 -16.07 -23.57
N ASP A 36 10.54 -16.55 -22.64
CA ASP A 36 10.60 -17.94 -22.22
C ASP A 36 9.54 -18.31 -21.17
N LEU A 37 8.91 -17.30 -20.57
CA LEU A 37 7.87 -17.51 -19.56
C LEU A 37 6.50 -17.77 -20.20
N PRO A 38 5.65 -18.58 -19.58
CA PRO A 38 4.28 -18.75 -20.01
C PRO A 38 3.46 -17.49 -19.73
N LYS A 39 2.31 -17.35 -20.40
CA LYS A 39 1.27 -16.39 -20.07
C LYS A 39 0.29 -17.00 -19.07
N ASN A 40 -0.27 -16.17 -18.19
CA ASN A 40 -1.34 -16.57 -17.24
C ASN A 40 -0.97 -17.80 -16.38
N ARG A 41 0.21 -17.83 -15.82
CA ARG A 41 0.70 -19.02 -15.10
C ARG A 41 0.04 -19.27 -13.75
N GLY A 42 -0.60 -18.26 -13.19
CA GLY A 42 -1.30 -18.42 -11.92
C GLY A 42 -0.49 -17.99 -10.68
N VAL A 43 -1.03 -18.37 -9.53
CA VAL A 43 -0.65 -17.86 -8.20
C VAL A 43 0.78 -18.24 -7.81
N SER A 44 1.47 -17.31 -7.17
CA SER A 44 2.83 -17.47 -6.60
C SER A 44 3.92 -17.84 -7.61
N ARG A 45 3.72 -17.50 -8.87
CA ARG A 45 4.70 -17.73 -9.92
C ARG A 45 4.71 -16.57 -10.91
N PHE A 46 5.90 -16.16 -11.32
CA PHE A 46 6.03 -15.18 -12.40
C PHE A 46 5.65 -15.78 -13.75
N ASP A 47 4.96 -14.97 -14.51
CA ASP A 47 4.65 -15.18 -15.92
C ASP A 47 5.14 -13.97 -16.74
N GLN A 48 4.83 -13.95 -18.04
CA GLN A 48 5.23 -12.82 -18.88
C GLN A 48 4.72 -11.49 -18.38
N ALA A 49 3.46 -11.40 -17.94
CA ALA A 49 2.89 -10.15 -17.44
C ALA A 49 3.55 -9.70 -16.13
N GLY A 50 3.90 -10.64 -15.25
CA GLY A 50 4.63 -10.35 -14.02
C GLY A 50 6.00 -9.73 -14.30
N VAL A 51 6.78 -10.31 -15.20
CA VAL A 51 8.09 -9.77 -15.60
C VAL A 51 7.95 -8.44 -16.34
N ALA A 52 6.99 -8.32 -17.27
CA ALA A 52 6.71 -7.06 -17.96
C ALA A 52 6.33 -5.95 -16.97
N SER A 53 5.58 -6.27 -15.92
CA SER A 53 5.22 -5.31 -14.86
C SER A 53 6.44 -4.86 -14.03
N ILE A 54 7.40 -5.75 -13.79
CA ILE A 54 8.68 -5.35 -13.16
C ILE A 54 9.45 -4.40 -14.06
N LEU A 55 9.47 -4.61 -15.38
CA LEU A 55 10.07 -3.68 -16.34
C LEU A 55 9.35 -2.32 -16.31
N VAL A 56 8.01 -2.29 -16.20
CA VAL A 56 7.26 -1.03 -16.01
C VAL A 56 7.74 -0.31 -14.75
N ARG A 57 7.85 -1.00 -13.61
CA ARG A 57 8.38 -0.42 -12.36
C ARG A 57 9.81 0.11 -12.54
N LEU A 58 10.65 -0.64 -13.23
CA LEU A 58 12.04 -0.27 -13.49
C LEU A 58 12.13 1.01 -14.34
N TYR A 59 11.40 1.06 -15.44
CA TYR A 59 11.40 2.21 -16.36
C TYR A 59 10.76 3.45 -15.74
N LEU A 60 9.64 3.31 -15.05
CA LEU A 60 8.96 4.43 -14.39
C LEU A 60 9.85 5.16 -13.37
N ASN A 61 10.75 4.42 -12.71
CA ASN A 61 11.62 4.97 -11.68
C ASN A 61 13.05 5.30 -12.18
N ALA A 62 13.36 5.05 -13.45
CA ALA A 62 14.71 5.16 -14.01
C ALA A 62 15.28 6.58 -13.85
N GLU A 63 14.50 7.62 -14.16
CA GLU A 63 14.95 9.01 -14.02
C GLU A 63 15.44 9.32 -12.59
N LYS A 64 14.70 8.83 -11.57
CA LYS A 64 15.09 9.03 -10.17
C LYS A 64 16.29 8.18 -9.75
N TRP A 65 16.45 6.99 -10.30
CA TRP A 65 17.48 6.04 -9.89
C TRP A 65 18.81 6.23 -10.60
N ILE A 66 18.76 6.53 -11.91
CA ILE A 66 19.95 6.61 -12.77
C ILE A 66 20.10 7.97 -13.49
N GLY A 67 19.15 8.91 -13.27
CA GLY A 67 19.17 10.22 -13.93
C GLY A 67 18.81 10.19 -15.42
N ILE A 68 18.28 9.08 -15.93
CA ILE A 68 17.91 8.90 -17.33
C ILE A 68 16.41 8.57 -17.40
N SER A 69 15.66 9.37 -18.14
CA SER A 69 14.23 9.11 -18.36
C SER A 69 14.04 7.89 -19.24
N LYS A 70 13.10 7.02 -18.83
CA LYS A 70 12.67 5.82 -19.54
C LYS A 70 11.13 5.77 -19.64
N TYR A 71 10.48 6.94 -19.64
CA TYR A 71 9.03 7.02 -19.68
C TYR A 71 8.44 6.47 -20.97
N GLU A 72 9.15 6.57 -22.09
CA GLU A 72 8.70 6.01 -23.38
C GLU A 72 8.69 4.48 -23.33
N GLU A 73 9.75 3.85 -22.82
CA GLU A 73 9.82 2.40 -22.64
C GLU A 73 8.80 1.91 -21.62
N CYS A 74 8.56 2.70 -20.56
CA CYS A 74 7.52 2.43 -19.59
C CYS A 74 6.13 2.43 -20.25
N GLU A 75 5.83 3.47 -21.04
CA GLU A 75 4.55 3.59 -21.76
C GLU A 75 4.33 2.41 -22.72
N GLN A 76 5.34 2.08 -23.55
CA GLN A 76 5.26 0.97 -24.48
C GLN A 76 5.03 -0.38 -23.78
N MET A 77 5.73 -0.63 -22.68
CA MET A 77 5.60 -1.87 -21.92
C MET A 77 4.24 -1.95 -21.21
N ALA A 78 3.81 -0.87 -20.56
CA ALA A 78 2.52 -0.79 -19.88
C ALA A 78 1.37 -0.97 -20.87
N GLN A 79 1.42 -0.28 -22.02
CA GLN A 79 0.40 -0.42 -23.05
C GLN A 79 0.34 -1.86 -23.60
N ALA A 80 1.49 -2.51 -23.79
CA ALA A 80 1.54 -3.90 -24.25
C ALA A 80 0.89 -4.88 -23.26
N ILE A 81 0.99 -4.61 -21.93
CA ILE A 81 0.27 -5.39 -20.92
C ILE A 81 -1.23 -5.16 -21.05
N LEU A 82 -1.68 -3.91 -21.18
CA LEU A 82 -3.10 -3.56 -21.30
C LEU A 82 -3.72 -4.12 -22.59
N ASP A 83 -2.95 -4.23 -23.67
CA ASP A 83 -3.35 -4.83 -24.95
C ASP A 83 -3.37 -6.36 -24.91
N GLY A 84 -3.08 -6.99 -23.77
CA GLY A 84 -3.11 -8.44 -23.61
C GLY A 84 -1.93 -9.18 -24.22
N LYS A 85 -0.85 -8.50 -24.63
CA LYS A 85 0.32 -9.15 -25.24
C LYS A 85 0.92 -10.22 -24.33
N TYR A 86 0.89 -10.01 -23.03
CA TYR A 86 1.52 -10.89 -22.04
C TYR A 86 0.53 -11.72 -21.23
N GLY A 87 -0.75 -11.63 -21.53
CA GLY A 87 -1.83 -12.34 -20.84
C GLY A 87 -3.08 -11.48 -20.75
N GLU A 88 -4.19 -12.11 -20.39
CA GLU A 88 -5.49 -11.43 -20.30
C GLU A 88 -5.80 -11.07 -18.84
N TYR A 89 -5.83 -9.78 -18.57
CA TYR A 89 -6.16 -9.20 -17.27
C TYR A 89 -7.22 -8.14 -17.43
N SER A 90 -8.00 -7.88 -16.39
CA SER A 90 -9.03 -6.84 -16.40
C SER A 90 -9.18 -6.24 -15.00
N ILE A 91 -9.51 -4.96 -14.94
CA ILE A 91 -9.88 -4.32 -13.68
C ILE A 91 -11.08 -5.03 -13.08
N ASP A 92 -10.97 -5.43 -11.82
CA ASP A 92 -12.03 -6.05 -11.08
C ASP A 92 -13.13 -5.02 -10.80
N PRO A 93 -14.38 -5.27 -11.19
CA PRO A 93 -15.47 -4.34 -10.92
C PRO A 93 -15.75 -4.21 -9.40
N ASP A 94 -15.46 -5.25 -8.64
CA ASP A 94 -15.48 -5.19 -7.17
C ASP A 94 -14.13 -4.67 -6.66
N TYR A 95 -14.14 -3.51 -6.02
CA TYR A 95 -12.94 -2.90 -5.47
C TYR A 95 -12.21 -3.77 -4.43
N ARG A 96 -12.91 -4.75 -3.84
CA ARG A 96 -12.39 -5.71 -2.88
C ARG A 96 -11.81 -6.95 -3.57
N GLY A 97 -12.18 -7.17 -4.82
CA GLY A 97 -11.87 -8.38 -5.56
C GLY A 97 -10.38 -8.77 -5.51
N PRO A 98 -9.44 -7.87 -5.80
CA PRO A 98 -8.01 -8.16 -5.74
C PRO A 98 -7.57 -8.70 -4.38
N PHE A 99 -8.17 -8.21 -3.29
CA PHE A 99 -7.81 -8.51 -1.91
C PHE A 99 -8.56 -9.73 -1.34
N ARG A 100 -9.59 -10.20 -2.05
CA ARG A 100 -10.36 -11.42 -1.75
C ARG A 100 -9.93 -12.61 -2.58
N SER A 101 -8.98 -12.45 -3.48
CA SER A 101 -8.51 -13.52 -4.34
C SER A 101 -8.05 -14.72 -3.49
N GLY A 102 -8.56 -15.90 -3.81
CA GLY A 102 -8.35 -17.15 -3.04
C GLY A 102 -9.49 -17.53 -2.11
N ILE A 103 -10.29 -16.59 -1.63
CA ILE A 103 -11.44 -16.87 -0.75
C ILE A 103 -12.53 -17.57 -1.57
N ASN A 104 -13.04 -18.69 -1.06
CA ASN A 104 -14.09 -19.49 -1.72
C ASN A 104 -13.81 -19.82 -3.21
N GLY A 105 -12.54 -19.92 -3.57
CA GLY A 105 -12.14 -20.21 -4.96
C GLY A 105 -12.20 -19.03 -5.91
N TYR A 106 -12.56 -17.84 -5.42
CA TYR A 106 -12.55 -16.64 -6.24
C TYR A 106 -11.12 -16.28 -6.68
N ARG A 107 -10.97 -15.85 -7.92
CA ARG A 107 -9.71 -15.36 -8.46
C ARG A 107 -9.94 -14.04 -9.19
N SER A 108 -9.31 -12.97 -8.70
CA SER A 108 -9.37 -11.68 -9.35
C SER A 108 -8.55 -11.70 -10.63
N LYS A 109 -9.16 -11.26 -11.73
CA LYS A 109 -8.45 -11.05 -13.01
C LYS A 109 -7.59 -9.80 -13.02
N GLU A 110 -7.64 -9.00 -11.97
CA GLU A 110 -6.79 -7.84 -11.80
C GLU A 110 -5.39 -8.20 -11.28
N ASN A 111 -5.26 -9.32 -10.55
CA ASN A 111 -4.00 -9.73 -9.96
C ASN A 111 -3.08 -10.36 -11.01
N ILE A 112 -2.03 -9.63 -11.41
CA ILE A 112 -0.98 -10.13 -12.31
C ILE A 112 -0.04 -11.06 -11.55
N MET A 113 0.37 -10.65 -10.33
CA MET A 113 1.17 -11.46 -9.44
C MET A 113 0.58 -11.42 -8.04
N GLU A 114 0.33 -12.59 -7.48
CA GLU A 114 -0.17 -12.72 -6.11
C GLU A 114 0.53 -13.86 -5.38
N PHE A 115 0.72 -13.69 -4.08
CA PHE A 115 1.22 -14.74 -3.19
C PHE A 115 0.06 -15.45 -2.52
N ALA A 116 -0.07 -16.75 -2.75
CA ALA A 116 -1.04 -17.57 -2.03
C ALA A 116 -0.60 -17.76 -0.58
N ILE A 117 -1.55 -17.58 0.33
CA ILE A 117 -1.37 -17.91 1.74
C ILE A 117 -1.98 -19.29 1.98
N LYS A 118 -1.24 -20.19 2.61
CA LYS A 118 -1.73 -21.49 3.07
C LYS A 118 -2.01 -21.46 4.57
N LYS A 119 -3.10 -22.12 4.99
CA LYS A 119 -3.53 -22.32 6.36
C LYS A 119 -2.32 -22.75 7.17
N ASN A 120 -1.48 -23.07 7.48
CA ASN A 120 -0.41 -23.51 8.38
C ASN A 120 0.94 -22.80 8.14
N TYR A 121 0.96 -21.77 7.29
CA TYR A 121 2.17 -20.97 7.12
C TYR A 121 1.98 -19.64 7.82
N PHE A 122 2.29 -19.63 9.11
CA PHE A 122 2.25 -18.52 10.03
C PHE A 122 2.93 -17.25 9.50
N GLU A 123 4.05 -17.43 8.86
CA GLU A 123 4.91 -16.32 8.40
C GLU A 123 4.28 -15.49 7.29
N ALA A 124 3.42 -16.07 6.47
CA ALA A 124 2.74 -15.31 5.42
C ALA A 124 1.65 -14.38 5.98
N SER A 125 1.05 -14.72 7.11
CA SER A 125 0.07 -13.86 7.81
C SER A 125 0.74 -12.72 8.57
N TRP A 126 2.04 -12.77 8.78
CA TRP A 126 2.80 -11.77 9.52
C TRP A 126 2.71 -10.37 8.91
N LEU A 127 2.65 -10.26 7.59
CA LEU A 127 2.45 -8.98 6.90
C LEU A 127 1.10 -8.33 7.24
N TYR A 128 0.06 -9.11 7.43
CA TYR A 128 -1.26 -8.59 7.86
C TYR A 128 -1.24 -8.19 9.32
N ASN A 129 -0.60 -8.99 10.16
CA ASN A 129 -0.51 -8.71 11.59
C ASN A 129 0.28 -7.42 11.90
N MET A 130 1.17 -7.01 11.01
CA MET A 130 1.87 -5.72 11.15
C MET A 130 0.93 -4.50 11.05
N TRP A 131 -0.24 -4.65 10.43
CA TRP A 131 -1.22 -3.58 10.25
C TRP A 131 -2.35 -3.62 11.28
N MET A 132 -2.42 -4.70 12.06
CA MET A 132 -3.49 -4.88 13.03
C MET A 132 -2.99 -4.59 14.44
N HIS A 133 -3.74 -3.77 15.14
CA HIS A 133 -3.55 -3.58 16.57
C HIS A 133 -3.89 -4.88 17.33
N TYR A 134 -3.23 -5.14 18.45
CA TYR A 134 -3.49 -6.36 19.25
C TYR A 134 -4.95 -6.47 19.74
N GLN A 135 -5.67 -5.36 19.83
CA GLN A 135 -7.10 -5.34 20.15
C GLN A 135 -7.98 -5.76 18.98
N ASP A 136 -7.51 -5.65 17.76
CA ASP A 136 -8.29 -6.03 16.58
C ASP A 136 -8.58 -7.53 16.54
N ARG A 137 -7.81 -8.34 17.28
CA ARG A 137 -8.11 -9.76 17.49
C ARG A 137 -9.49 -9.99 18.11
N TYR A 138 -9.93 -9.09 18.99
CA TYR A 138 -11.24 -9.18 19.62
C TYR A 138 -12.35 -8.70 18.69
N SER A 139 -12.08 -7.68 17.90
CA SER A 139 -13.01 -7.18 16.89
C SER A 139 -13.27 -8.18 15.78
N LEU A 140 -12.25 -8.99 15.43
CA LEU A 140 -12.29 -9.90 14.30
C LEU A 140 -12.26 -11.38 14.72
N ASP A 141 -12.44 -11.65 16.01
CA ASP A 141 -12.42 -12.99 16.62
C ASP A 141 -11.25 -13.86 16.13
N ASN A 142 -10.05 -13.29 16.16
CA ASN A 142 -8.88 -14.05 15.84
C ASN A 142 -8.04 -14.31 17.10
N ASP A 143 -7.59 -15.54 17.27
CA ASP A 143 -6.75 -15.96 18.40
C ASP A 143 -5.31 -15.40 18.32
N TRP A 144 -5.04 -14.55 17.35
CA TRP A 144 -3.72 -14.01 17.10
C TRP A 144 -3.44 -12.83 18.01
N GLN A 145 -2.28 -12.88 18.63
CA GLN A 145 -1.72 -11.73 19.29
C GLN A 145 -1.23 -10.77 18.20
N GLY A 146 -2.04 -9.78 17.84
CA GLY A 146 -1.59 -8.66 17.04
C GLY A 146 -0.38 -8.03 17.73
N TRP A 147 0.62 -7.66 16.98
CA TRP A 147 1.69 -6.79 17.47
C TRP A 147 1.14 -5.38 17.50
N ASN A 148 1.72 -4.50 18.29
CA ASN A 148 1.38 -3.07 18.34
C ASN A 148 1.45 -2.46 16.93
N GLY A 149 0.49 -2.83 16.12
CA GLY A 149 0.51 -2.66 14.70
C GLY A 149 -0.09 -1.36 14.29
N GLY A 150 0.20 -1.04 13.04
CA GLY A 150 0.00 0.23 12.44
C GLY A 150 -1.41 0.75 12.50
N ASN A 151 -1.54 1.90 13.12
CA ASN A 151 -2.61 2.84 12.82
C ASN A 151 -2.22 3.70 11.61
N LEU A 152 -3.20 4.20 10.92
CA LEU A 152 -2.97 5.30 9.98
C LEU A 152 -2.58 6.56 10.77
N ALA A 153 -1.66 7.34 10.22
CA ALA A 153 -1.37 8.65 10.78
C ALA A 153 -2.68 9.45 10.83
N PRO A 154 -3.06 9.99 12.00
CA PRO A 154 -4.30 10.72 12.16
C PRO A 154 -4.29 12.02 11.39
N SER A 155 -5.46 12.51 11.04
CA SER A 155 -5.61 13.79 10.34
C SER A 155 -5.63 14.99 11.28
N ARG A 156 -5.81 14.77 12.59
CA ARG A 156 -5.99 15.81 13.58
C ARG A 156 -5.02 15.68 14.75
N ASP A 157 -4.63 16.84 15.26
CA ASP A 157 -3.80 16.93 16.46
C ASP A 157 -4.56 16.51 17.74
N LEU A 158 -3.88 16.58 18.87
CA LEU A 158 -4.47 16.28 20.19
C LEU A 158 -5.71 17.13 20.53
N TYR A 159 -5.80 18.33 19.98
CA TYR A 159 -6.88 19.28 20.21
C TYR A 159 -8.02 19.19 19.19
N GLY A 160 -7.89 18.29 18.18
CA GLY A 160 -8.87 18.11 17.13
C GLY A 160 -8.69 19.05 15.95
N ASN A 161 -7.61 19.83 15.88
CA ASN A 161 -7.31 20.68 14.74
C ASN A 161 -6.75 19.85 13.59
N LEU A 162 -7.25 20.10 12.38
CA LEU A 162 -6.73 19.45 11.19
C LEU A 162 -5.28 19.88 10.92
N TYR A 163 -4.42 18.93 10.59
CA TYR A 163 -3.07 19.23 10.15
C TYR A 163 -3.07 19.98 8.82
N GLN A 164 -2.11 20.89 8.66
CA GLN A 164 -2.02 21.74 7.47
C GLN A 164 -1.11 21.15 6.37
N ASP A 165 -0.47 20.02 6.65
CA ASP A 165 0.42 19.40 5.69
C ASP A 165 -0.35 18.70 4.55
N LYS A 166 0.29 18.62 3.38
CA LYS A 166 -0.32 18.06 2.18
C LYS A 166 -0.05 16.57 1.96
N LEU A 167 0.89 15.99 2.69
CA LEU A 167 1.36 14.61 2.43
C LEU A 167 0.87 13.59 3.44
N GLY A 168 0.51 14.03 4.64
CA GLY A 168 -0.08 13.21 5.68
C GLY A 168 -1.58 13.02 5.50
N MET A 169 -2.27 12.74 6.59
CA MET A 169 -3.73 12.64 6.64
C MET A 169 -4.33 11.62 5.64
N PRO A 170 -3.88 10.37 5.63
CA PRO A 170 -4.27 9.42 4.60
C PRO A 170 -5.78 9.18 4.54
N PHE A 171 -6.48 9.18 5.67
CA PHE A 171 -7.94 8.99 5.72
C PHE A 171 -8.70 10.21 5.17
N GLU A 172 -8.29 11.42 5.55
CA GLU A 172 -8.97 12.67 5.13
C GLU A 172 -8.87 12.91 3.62
N LYS A 173 -7.85 12.35 2.97
CA LYS A 173 -7.67 12.43 1.51
C LYS A 173 -8.70 11.63 0.70
N PHE A 174 -9.40 10.70 1.31
CA PHE A 174 -10.53 10.05 0.65
C PHE A 174 -11.76 10.97 0.66
N PRO A 175 -12.40 11.25 -0.48
CA PRO A 175 -13.71 11.87 -0.52
C PRO A 175 -14.73 11.07 0.30
N ASP A 176 -15.72 11.74 0.88
CA ASP A 176 -16.75 11.07 1.69
C ASP A 176 -17.64 10.12 0.86
N GLU A 177 -17.77 10.38 -0.43
CA GLU A 177 -18.48 9.54 -1.39
C GLU A 177 -17.68 8.29 -1.82
N ASP A 178 -16.39 8.24 -1.54
CA ASP A 178 -15.57 7.05 -1.85
C ASP A 178 -15.98 5.89 -0.95
N ILE A 179 -16.42 4.80 -1.58
CA ILE A 179 -16.92 3.64 -0.82
C ILE A 179 -15.85 2.98 0.03
N ARG A 180 -14.57 3.19 -0.26
CA ARG A 180 -13.45 2.68 0.55
C ARG A 180 -13.35 3.40 1.90
N LYS A 181 -13.77 4.68 1.99
CA LYS A 181 -13.72 5.50 3.21
C LYS A 181 -14.67 5.00 4.31
N LYS A 182 -15.61 4.15 3.97
CA LYS A 182 -16.59 3.62 4.92
C LYS A 182 -15.95 2.77 6.01
N ALA A 183 -16.66 2.68 7.15
CA ALA A 183 -16.32 1.74 8.20
C ALA A 183 -16.33 0.31 7.66
N PHE A 184 -15.30 -0.46 8.04
CA PHE A 184 -15.27 -1.88 7.73
C PHE A 184 -16.40 -2.58 8.46
N ARG A 185 -17.15 -3.39 7.75
CA ARG A 185 -18.14 -4.31 8.31
C ARG A 185 -18.38 -5.50 7.39
N VAL A 186 -18.58 -6.65 7.97
CA VAL A 186 -19.01 -7.84 7.25
C VAL A 186 -20.50 -7.73 6.96
N ILE A 187 -20.93 -7.99 5.74
CA ILE A 187 -22.30 -7.79 5.27
C ILE A 187 -23.01 -9.06 4.84
N SER A 188 -22.30 -10.19 4.81
CA SER A 188 -22.90 -11.49 4.49
C SER A 188 -22.20 -12.64 5.21
N ASN A 189 -22.90 -13.77 5.31
CA ASN A 189 -22.35 -15.00 5.88
C ASN A 189 -21.24 -15.64 5.01
N ASP A 190 -21.12 -15.23 3.74
CA ASP A 190 -20.06 -15.69 2.85
C ASP A 190 -18.75 -14.89 3.02
N GLY A 191 -18.71 -14.03 4.05
CA GLY A 191 -17.55 -13.19 4.33
C GLY A 191 -17.43 -12.00 3.39
N ASP A 192 -18.54 -11.53 2.83
CA ASP A 192 -18.55 -10.28 2.10
C ASP A 192 -18.51 -9.09 3.06
N TYR A 193 -17.83 -8.00 2.67
CA TYR A 193 -17.60 -6.85 3.54
C TYR A 193 -17.65 -5.55 2.75
N GLU A 194 -17.79 -4.43 3.46
CA GLU A 194 -17.65 -3.08 2.90
C GLU A 194 -16.70 -2.23 3.73
N GLY A 195 -16.19 -1.14 3.13
CA GLY A 195 -15.27 -0.22 3.78
C GLY A 195 -13.87 -0.81 4.00
N PHE A 196 -12.91 0.06 4.28
CA PHE A 196 -11.52 -0.34 4.53
C PHE A 196 -11.02 0.07 5.91
N PHE A 197 -11.84 0.71 6.74
CA PHE A 197 -11.34 1.29 7.97
C PHE A 197 -12.10 0.81 9.20
N LEU A 198 -11.38 0.28 10.19
CA LEU A 198 -11.95 0.19 11.54
C LEU A 198 -11.91 1.58 12.17
N MET A 199 -13.08 2.08 12.56
CA MET A 199 -13.27 3.42 13.10
C MET A 199 -14.39 3.45 14.12
N GLY A 200 -14.36 4.44 15.00
CA GLY A 200 -15.35 4.58 16.07
C GLY A 200 -15.25 3.50 17.14
N THR A 201 -16.34 3.27 17.85
CA THR A 201 -16.42 2.24 18.91
C THR A 201 -16.19 0.86 18.33
N GLN A 202 -15.31 0.10 18.96
CA GLN A 202 -14.99 -1.25 18.55
C GLN A 202 -15.87 -2.27 19.28
N TYR A 203 -16.40 -3.21 18.50
CA TYR A 203 -17.28 -4.26 18.99
C TYR A 203 -16.66 -5.61 18.70
N LYS A 204 -16.95 -6.58 19.56
CA LYS A 204 -16.52 -7.95 19.38
C LYS A 204 -17.20 -8.56 18.16
N PHE A 205 -16.44 -9.23 17.34
CA PHE A 205 -16.95 -10.00 16.22
C PHE A 205 -17.28 -11.43 16.64
N ASP A 206 -18.41 -11.96 16.23
CA ASP A 206 -18.83 -13.33 16.51
C ASP A 206 -19.27 -14.01 15.22
N TYR A 207 -18.44 -14.88 14.70
CA TYR A 207 -18.75 -15.64 13.48
C TYR A 207 -19.67 -16.84 13.74
N GLU A 208 -19.82 -17.31 14.98
CA GLU A 208 -20.72 -18.41 15.32
C GLU A 208 -22.18 -17.97 15.29
N LYS A 209 -22.44 -16.68 15.47
CA LYS A 209 -23.78 -16.08 15.45
C LYS A 209 -24.20 -15.47 14.10
N GLY A 210 -23.45 -15.69 13.04
CA GLY A 210 -23.83 -15.25 11.70
C GLY A 210 -23.02 -14.07 11.15
N TYR A 211 -21.72 -14.10 11.28
CA TYR A 211 -20.78 -13.15 10.66
C TYR A 211 -21.12 -11.68 10.90
N GLY A 212 -21.06 -11.25 12.15
CA GLY A 212 -21.34 -9.86 12.45
C GLY A 212 -20.66 -9.37 13.72
N PHE A 213 -20.58 -8.06 13.86
CA PHE A 213 -20.22 -7.47 15.13
C PHE A 213 -21.36 -7.69 16.11
N THR A 214 -21.02 -8.07 17.33
CA THR A 214 -21.96 -8.14 18.45
C THR A 214 -22.21 -6.75 19.02
N ASP A 215 -23.13 -6.64 20.01
CA ASP A 215 -23.30 -5.42 20.80
C ASP A 215 -22.29 -5.32 21.96
N GLU A 216 -21.37 -6.29 22.10
CA GLU A 216 -20.35 -6.29 23.12
C GLU A 216 -19.21 -5.35 22.75
N VAL A 217 -19.08 -4.26 23.51
CA VAL A 217 -18.02 -3.27 23.32
C VAL A 217 -16.70 -3.83 23.80
N ILE A 218 -15.66 -3.69 23.00
CA ILE A 218 -14.29 -4.01 23.39
C ILE A 218 -13.77 -2.89 24.29
N THR A 219 -13.16 -3.24 25.40
CA THR A 219 -12.45 -2.30 26.26
C THR A 219 -10.97 -2.27 25.92
N GLY A 220 -10.38 -1.09 26.04
CA GLY A 220 -8.96 -0.89 25.87
C GLY A 220 -8.12 -1.50 26.98
N THR A 221 -6.84 -1.45 26.80
CA THR A 221 -5.79 -1.75 27.77
C THR A 221 -4.93 -0.50 27.98
N GLU A 222 -3.85 -0.61 28.70
CA GLU A 222 -2.95 0.51 28.97
C GLU A 222 -3.71 1.76 29.43
N GLU A 223 -3.58 2.89 28.73
CA GLU A 223 -4.26 4.16 29.05
C GLU A 223 -5.79 4.05 28.96
N TYR A 224 -6.28 3.02 28.26
CA TYR A 224 -7.70 2.75 28.03
C TYR A 224 -8.30 1.69 28.94
N ASN A 225 -7.56 1.16 29.86
CA ASN A 225 -7.98 0.03 30.66
C ASN A 225 -9.40 0.21 31.25
N GLY A 226 -10.30 -0.68 30.87
CA GLY A 226 -11.68 -0.70 31.29
C GLY A 226 -12.61 0.34 30.64
N LYS A 227 -12.12 1.17 29.71
CA LYS A 227 -12.92 2.12 28.92
C LYS A 227 -13.25 1.52 27.54
N PRO A 228 -14.36 1.90 26.90
CA PRO A 228 -14.63 1.51 25.52
C PRO A 228 -13.48 1.90 24.58
N LEU A 229 -13.02 0.97 23.74
CA LEU A 229 -12.04 1.26 22.71
C LEU A 229 -12.73 1.97 21.53
N VAL A 230 -12.30 3.20 21.26
CA VAL A 230 -12.90 4.04 20.21
C VAL A 230 -11.79 4.58 19.31
N TYR A 231 -11.64 4.05 18.12
CA TYR A 231 -10.65 4.57 17.16
C TYR A 231 -11.09 5.92 16.60
N VAL A 232 -10.18 6.88 16.62
CA VAL A 232 -10.42 8.27 16.18
C VAL A 232 -9.36 8.73 15.19
N ASP A 233 -9.74 9.54 14.20
CA ASP A 233 -8.83 10.15 13.26
C ASP A 233 -8.15 11.41 13.86
N GLN A 234 -7.58 11.20 15.02
CA GLN A 234 -6.99 12.22 15.89
C GLN A 234 -5.90 11.58 16.74
N VAL A 235 -4.95 12.37 17.21
CA VAL A 235 -4.08 11.93 18.32
C VAL A 235 -4.95 11.66 19.53
N GLY A 236 -4.92 10.43 20.01
CA GLY A 236 -5.81 9.99 21.07
C GLY A 236 -5.58 10.71 22.39
N ARG A 237 -6.67 10.98 23.09
CA ARG A 237 -6.68 11.72 24.34
C ARG A 237 -7.72 11.11 25.28
N PHE A 238 -7.36 10.01 25.91
CA PHE A 238 -8.31 9.35 26.80
C PHE A 238 -7.98 9.46 28.27
N SER A 239 -6.75 9.66 28.60
CA SER A 239 -6.29 9.98 29.92
C SER A 239 -6.50 11.47 30.23
N GLU A 240 -7.74 11.93 30.20
CA GLU A 240 -8.06 13.30 30.61
C GLU A 240 -7.48 13.59 32.01
N GLY A 241 -6.57 14.55 32.09
CA GLY A 241 -5.96 15.00 33.35
C GLY A 241 -4.62 14.39 33.67
N GLU A 242 -4.10 13.44 32.92
CA GLU A 242 -2.75 12.94 33.11
C GLU A 242 -1.71 13.82 32.40
N THR A 243 -0.76 14.29 33.16
CA THR A 243 0.20 15.33 32.81
C THR A 243 1.26 14.90 31.80
N GLY A 244 1.28 13.64 31.40
CA GLY A 244 2.29 13.09 30.50
C GLY A 244 1.99 13.29 29.02
N LEU A 245 0.73 13.28 28.63
CA LEU A 245 0.27 13.16 27.26
C LEU A 245 -0.03 14.48 26.57
N ALA A 246 -0.16 15.56 27.34
CA ALA A 246 -0.44 16.90 26.82
C ALA A 246 0.74 17.58 26.15
N LYS A 247 1.83 16.87 25.87
CA LYS A 247 3.11 17.49 25.45
C LYS A 247 3.25 17.78 23.97
N GLY A 248 2.30 17.41 23.14
CA GLY A 248 2.35 17.73 21.71
C GLY A 248 1.49 16.83 20.86
N SER A 249 1.33 17.21 19.60
CA SER A 249 0.56 16.50 18.59
C SER A 249 1.37 15.43 17.87
N HIS A 250 2.55 15.11 18.33
CA HIS A 250 3.42 14.14 17.69
C HIS A 250 2.89 12.71 17.87
N VAL A 251 3.08 11.83 16.87
CA VAL A 251 2.62 10.44 16.89
C VAL A 251 3.08 9.64 18.11
N ILE A 252 4.25 9.96 18.65
CA ILE A 252 4.77 9.32 19.86
C ILE A 252 3.91 9.55 21.11
N TYR A 253 3.00 10.52 21.07
CA TYR A 253 2.06 10.81 22.15
C TYR A 253 0.67 10.23 21.87
N GLY A 254 0.54 9.51 20.77
CA GLY A 254 -0.70 8.83 20.41
C GLY A 254 -0.99 7.68 21.39
N GLU A 255 -2.19 7.68 21.91
CA GLU A 255 -2.71 6.59 22.71
C GLU A 255 -3.23 5.42 21.84
N GLU A 256 -3.62 4.34 22.48
CA GLU A 256 -4.12 3.10 21.87
C GLU A 256 -5.22 3.32 20.81
N ASN A 257 -6.03 4.34 20.94
CA ASN A 257 -7.14 4.69 20.05
C ASN A 257 -6.77 5.60 18.89
N THR A 258 -5.52 6.08 18.82
CA THR A 258 -5.06 7.03 17.83
C THR A 258 -5.09 6.45 16.42
N GLY A 259 -5.72 7.18 15.49
CA GLY A 259 -5.81 6.84 14.08
C GLY A 259 -6.73 5.65 13.79
N TYR A 260 -7.26 5.60 12.58
CA TYR A 260 -8.04 4.45 12.12
C TYR A 260 -7.15 3.27 11.73
N ARG A 261 -7.73 2.06 11.67
CA ARG A 261 -7.03 0.85 11.25
C ARG A 261 -7.44 0.50 9.83
N LEU A 262 -6.46 0.16 9.00
CA LEU A 262 -6.70 -0.23 7.61
C LEU A 262 -6.95 -1.73 7.52
N ILE A 263 -8.14 -2.10 7.02
CA ILE A 263 -8.55 -3.49 6.77
C ILE A 263 -8.74 -3.72 5.26
N LYS A 264 -7.76 -3.35 4.48
CA LYS A 264 -7.80 -3.53 3.02
C LYS A 264 -7.70 -5.01 2.62
N PHE A 265 -6.95 -5.77 3.42
CA PHE A 265 -6.82 -7.21 3.30
C PHE A 265 -7.65 -7.84 4.41
N PRO A 266 -8.91 -8.13 4.18
CA PRO A 266 -9.80 -8.50 5.24
C PRO A 266 -9.41 -9.86 5.81
N TRP A 267 -9.37 -9.89 7.12
CA TRP A 267 -9.33 -11.13 7.85
C TRP A 267 -10.77 -11.58 8.10
N LEU A 268 -11.28 -12.42 7.23
CA LEU A 268 -12.62 -12.95 7.36
C LEU A 268 -12.53 -14.34 7.97
N PRO A 269 -12.90 -14.54 9.22
CA PRO A 269 -13.00 -15.86 9.79
C PRO A 269 -14.13 -16.62 9.10
N GLN A 270 -13.81 -17.59 8.29
CA GLN A 270 -14.82 -18.50 7.72
C GLN A 270 -15.15 -19.66 8.67
N SER A 271 -14.26 -19.94 9.62
CA SER A 271 -14.42 -20.84 10.76
C SER A 271 -13.15 -20.78 11.60
N LYS A 272 -13.17 -21.30 12.83
CA LYS A 272 -11.95 -21.49 13.66
C LYS A 272 -10.82 -22.22 12.91
N ASP A 273 -11.19 -23.01 11.91
CA ASP A 273 -10.28 -23.85 11.16
C ASP A 273 -9.88 -23.25 9.78
N LEU A 274 -10.54 -22.21 9.32
CA LEU A 274 -10.34 -21.64 7.98
C LEU A 274 -9.83 -20.20 8.07
N PHE A 275 -8.71 -20.00 8.76
CA PHE A 275 -7.98 -18.76 8.64
C PHE A 275 -7.49 -18.61 7.22
N GLN A 276 -8.11 -17.69 6.55
CA GLN A 276 -7.71 -17.03 5.31
C GLN A 276 -6.92 -17.85 4.29
N MET A 277 -7.54 -17.92 3.17
CA MET A 277 -6.87 -18.34 1.94
C MET A 277 -6.89 -17.22 0.89
N ASN A 278 -7.00 -15.96 1.30
CA ASN A 278 -6.82 -14.88 0.36
C ASN A 278 -5.35 -14.79 -0.03
N SER A 279 -5.14 -14.50 -1.30
CA SER A 279 -3.82 -14.20 -1.82
C SER A 279 -3.47 -12.73 -1.52
N ILE A 280 -2.17 -12.44 -1.41
CA ILE A 280 -1.68 -11.06 -1.34
C ILE A 280 -1.32 -10.63 -2.75
N PRO A 281 -2.00 -9.67 -3.37
CA PRO A 281 -1.57 -9.11 -4.63
C PRO A 281 -0.26 -8.35 -4.45
N GLU A 282 0.75 -8.73 -5.21
CA GLU A 282 2.02 -8.02 -5.29
C GLU A 282 2.05 -7.05 -6.47
N ILE A 283 1.40 -7.44 -7.58
CA ILE A 283 1.25 -6.62 -8.77
C ILE A 283 -0.19 -6.75 -9.24
N ARG A 284 -0.86 -5.61 -9.36
CA ARG A 284 -2.23 -5.52 -9.88
C ARG A 284 -2.26 -4.73 -11.19
N LEU A 285 -3.23 -5.04 -12.05
CA LEU A 285 -3.42 -4.29 -13.30
C LEU A 285 -3.66 -2.79 -13.06
N ALA A 286 -4.28 -2.42 -11.93
CA ALA A 286 -4.41 -1.02 -11.54
C ALA A 286 -3.05 -0.29 -11.49
N GLU A 287 -1.98 -0.95 -11.05
CA GLU A 287 -0.64 -0.37 -11.05
C GLU A 287 -0.15 -0.04 -12.47
N ILE A 288 -0.49 -0.89 -13.44
CA ILE A 288 -0.12 -0.67 -14.85
C ILE A 288 -0.89 0.52 -15.43
N TYR A 289 -2.18 0.65 -15.12
CA TYR A 289 -2.99 1.82 -15.49
C TYR A 289 -2.40 3.11 -14.92
N TYR A 290 -2.04 3.10 -13.64
CA TYR A 290 -1.49 4.27 -12.95
C TYR A 290 -0.08 4.61 -13.44
N SER A 291 0.76 3.62 -13.74
CA SER A 291 2.09 3.83 -14.32
C SER A 291 2.01 4.46 -15.71
N LEU A 292 1.11 3.95 -16.56
CA LEU A 292 0.86 4.53 -17.88
C LEU A 292 0.27 5.94 -17.75
N ALA A 293 -0.65 6.14 -16.82
CA ALA A 293 -1.21 7.47 -16.55
C ALA A 293 -0.14 8.47 -16.11
N GLU A 294 0.83 8.05 -15.29
CA GLU A 294 1.94 8.91 -14.89
C GLU A 294 2.84 9.27 -16.09
N CYS A 295 3.16 8.32 -16.97
CA CYS A 295 3.90 8.61 -18.21
C CYS A 295 3.15 9.64 -19.08
N LYS A 296 1.86 9.46 -19.30
CA LYS A 296 1.01 10.41 -20.03
C LYS A 296 0.96 11.79 -19.38
N TYR A 297 0.80 11.83 -18.06
CA TYR A 297 0.78 13.08 -17.30
C TYR A 297 2.09 13.84 -17.45
N ARG A 298 3.23 13.16 -17.31
CA ARG A 298 4.57 13.75 -17.42
C ARG A 298 4.90 14.21 -18.82
N SER A 299 4.37 13.58 -19.86
CA SER A 299 4.48 14.01 -21.25
C SER A 299 3.53 15.17 -21.63
N GLY A 300 2.64 15.58 -20.69
CA GLY A 300 1.66 16.66 -20.91
C GLY A 300 0.29 16.20 -21.41
N ASP A 301 0.11 14.90 -21.68
CA ASP A 301 -1.18 14.33 -22.06
C ASP A 301 -2.04 14.08 -20.80
N LYS A 302 -2.52 15.17 -20.18
CA LYS A 302 -3.37 15.11 -19.00
C LYS A 302 -4.69 14.39 -19.25
N ILE A 303 -5.25 14.51 -20.44
CA ILE A 303 -6.52 13.86 -20.78
C ILE A 303 -6.34 12.35 -20.86
N GLY A 304 -5.29 11.89 -21.53
CA GLY A 304 -4.94 10.46 -21.55
C GLY A 304 -4.68 9.91 -20.15
N ALA A 305 -3.96 10.65 -19.31
CA ALA A 305 -3.74 10.29 -17.90
C ALA A 305 -5.06 10.19 -17.12
N ALA A 306 -5.94 11.18 -17.25
CA ALA A 306 -7.25 11.20 -16.60
C ALA A 306 -8.10 9.99 -16.95
N ARG A 307 -8.17 9.61 -18.23
CA ARG A 307 -8.91 8.43 -18.71
C ARG A 307 -8.41 7.13 -18.10
N LEU A 308 -7.09 6.98 -18.00
CA LEU A 308 -6.47 5.79 -17.42
C LEU A 308 -6.76 5.67 -15.92
N LEU A 309 -6.63 6.77 -15.17
CA LEU A 309 -6.97 6.81 -13.76
C LEU A 309 -8.46 6.52 -13.55
N ASP A 310 -9.34 7.15 -14.34
CA ASP A 310 -10.77 7.02 -14.24
C ASP A 310 -11.27 5.60 -14.59
N ALA A 311 -10.57 4.89 -15.45
CA ALA A 311 -10.87 3.49 -15.76
C ALA A 311 -10.82 2.58 -14.52
N VAL A 312 -9.92 2.88 -13.56
CA VAL A 312 -9.81 2.17 -12.29
C VAL A 312 -10.73 2.78 -11.23
N ARG A 313 -10.74 4.11 -11.10
CA ARG A 313 -11.40 4.84 -10.01
C ARG A 313 -12.92 4.74 -10.04
N LYS A 314 -13.51 4.58 -11.22
CA LYS A 314 -14.98 4.56 -11.39
C LYS A 314 -15.69 3.58 -10.46
N ARG A 315 -15.04 2.48 -10.10
CA ARG A 315 -15.58 1.44 -9.20
C ARG A 315 -15.78 1.90 -7.75
N TYR A 316 -15.19 3.02 -7.37
CA TYR A 316 -15.25 3.54 -5.98
C TYR A 316 -16.39 4.52 -5.74
N TYR A 317 -17.10 4.92 -6.78
CA TYR A 317 -18.14 5.94 -6.70
C TYR A 317 -19.45 5.44 -7.27
N LYS A 318 -20.55 5.92 -6.72
CA LYS A 318 -21.87 5.71 -7.32
C LYS A 318 -21.98 6.41 -8.65
N ALA A 319 -22.82 5.87 -9.54
CA ALA A 319 -23.00 6.42 -10.91
C ALA A 319 -23.44 7.90 -10.90
N GLU A 320 -24.33 8.25 -9.97
CA GLU A 320 -24.85 9.62 -9.81
C GLU A 320 -23.80 10.62 -9.36
N ASP A 321 -22.77 10.17 -8.61
CA ASP A 321 -21.71 11.03 -8.11
C ASP A 321 -20.48 11.08 -9.02
N TRP A 322 -20.37 10.12 -9.96
CA TRP A 322 -19.15 9.93 -10.76
C TRP A 322 -18.69 11.20 -11.49
N SER A 323 -19.59 11.99 -12.04
CA SER A 323 -19.24 13.22 -12.76
C SER A 323 -18.48 14.24 -11.91
N LYS A 324 -18.66 14.21 -10.59
CA LYS A 324 -17.95 15.09 -9.64
C LYS A 324 -16.50 14.64 -9.42
N PHE A 325 -16.22 13.34 -9.54
CA PHE A 325 -14.96 12.72 -9.17
C PHE A 325 -14.12 12.28 -10.37
N SER A 326 -14.69 12.17 -11.57
CA SER A 326 -13.97 11.89 -12.79
C SER A 326 -12.96 13.00 -13.08
N TYR A 327 -11.70 12.63 -13.28
CA TYR A 327 -10.65 13.55 -13.71
C TYR A 327 -10.85 13.98 -15.17
N GLU A 328 -11.34 13.10 -16.03
CA GLU A 328 -11.67 13.46 -17.42
C GLU A 328 -12.73 14.57 -17.48
N SER A 329 -13.73 14.51 -16.59
CA SER A 329 -14.75 15.55 -16.48
C SER A 329 -14.25 16.82 -15.77
N ASN A 330 -13.20 16.73 -14.96
CA ASN A 330 -12.67 17.81 -14.11
C ASN A 330 -11.14 17.89 -14.21
N ILE A 331 -10.62 18.03 -15.42
CA ILE A 331 -9.18 17.94 -15.70
C ILE A 331 -8.31 18.92 -14.89
N SER A 332 -8.85 20.07 -14.51
CA SER A 332 -8.17 21.06 -13.67
C SER A 332 -7.86 20.55 -12.25
N LYS A 333 -8.58 19.53 -11.78
CA LYS A 333 -8.30 18.90 -10.48
C LYS A 333 -7.06 18.03 -10.53
N LEU A 334 -6.67 17.51 -11.70
CA LEU A 334 -5.51 16.65 -11.83
C LEU A 334 -4.23 17.49 -11.84
N THR A 335 -3.79 17.85 -10.65
CA THR A 335 -2.52 18.52 -10.34
C THR A 335 -1.49 17.49 -9.87
N ASP A 336 -0.23 17.90 -9.70
CA ASP A 336 0.82 17.05 -9.15
C ASP A 336 0.46 16.54 -7.75
N ASP A 337 -0.03 17.43 -6.89
CA ASP A 337 -0.43 17.07 -5.52
C ASP A 337 -1.58 16.06 -5.54
N GLU A 338 -2.59 16.28 -6.39
CA GLU A 338 -3.72 15.36 -6.53
C GLU A 338 -3.30 14.00 -7.12
N PHE A 339 -2.37 13.98 -8.07
CA PHE A 339 -1.85 12.72 -8.61
C PHE A 339 -1.13 11.89 -7.54
N VAL A 340 -0.31 12.56 -6.72
CA VAL A 340 0.39 11.93 -5.59
C VAL A 340 -0.58 11.44 -4.51
N ASP A 341 -1.65 12.19 -4.27
CA ASP A 341 -2.71 11.80 -3.34
C ASP A 341 -3.52 10.62 -3.87
N GLU A 342 -3.81 10.60 -5.17
CA GLU A 342 -4.51 9.48 -5.81
C GLU A 342 -3.70 8.19 -5.78
N LEU A 343 -2.38 8.25 -6.02
CA LEU A 343 -1.47 7.12 -5.80
C LEU A 343 -1.57 6.61 -4.35
N GLY A 344 -1.61 7.54 -3.40
CA GLY A 344 -1.75 7.21 -1.97
C GLY A 344 -3.08 6.54 -1.64
N ARG A 345 -4.20 6.97 -2.25
CA ARG A 345 -5.52 6.35 -2.07
C ARG A 345 -5.60 4.97 -2.69
N GLU A 346 -5.11 4.83 -3.93
CA GLU A 346 -5.17 3.55 -4.64
C GLU A 346 -4.33 2.48 -3.96
N PHE A 347 -3.09 2.82 -3.63
CA PHE A 347 -2.11 1.86 -3.12
C PHE A 347 -1.89 1.91 -1.62
N ILE A 348 -2.84 2.48 -0.85
CA ILE A 348 -2.78 2.47 0.61
C ILE A 348 -2.60 1.03 1.13
N GLY A 349 -1.60 0.81 2.00
CA GLY A 349 -1.29 -0.51 2.53
C GLY A 349 -0.56 -1.47 1.58
N GLU A 350 -0.27 -1.07 0.32
CA GLU A 350 0.41 -1.93 -0.67
C GLU A 350 1.90 -1.61 -0.85
N ARG A 351 2.50 -0.88 0.07
CA ARG A 351 3.95 -0.56 0.11
C ARG A 351 4.47 0.34 -1.02
N HIS A 352 3.60 0.99 -1.77
CA HIS A 352 3.98 1.89 -2.88
C HIS A 352 4.42 3.27 -2.40
N ARG A 353 3.82 3.80 -1.32
CA ARG A 353 3.89 5.22 -0.93
C ARG A 353 5.30 5.80 -0.89
N ARG A 354 6.28 5.09 -0.30
CA ARG A 354 7.65 5.59 -0.21
C ARG A 354 8.29 5.77 -1.60
N ILE A 355 8.12 4.79 -2.48
CA ILE A 355 8.70 4.82 -3.84
C ILE A 355 8.04 5.93 -4.65
N ASP A 356 6.73 6.09 -4.56
CA ASP A 356 5.98 7.14 -5.23
C ASP A 356 6.43 8.53 -4.76
N LEU A 357 6.51 8.75 -3.45
CA LEU A 357 6.98 10.02 -2.90
C LEU A 357 8.43 10.34 -3.31
N ILE A 358 9.32 9.35 -3.39
CA ILE A 358 10.69 9.52 -3.89
C ILE A 358 10.66 9.93 -5.36
N ARG A 359 9.87 9.25 -6.19
CA ARG A 359 9.75 9.53 -7.63
C ARG A 359 9.21 10.93 -7.91
N TRP A 360 8.28 11.39 -7.07
CA TRP A 360 7.70 12.72 -7.15
C TRP A 360 8.45 13.80 -6.38
N ASN A 361 9.66 13.53 -5.86
CA ASN A 361 10.49 14.45 -5.05
C ASN A 361 9.74 14.99 -3.80
N ARG A 362 8.91 14.14 -3.19
CA ARG A 362 8.13 14.50 -1.99
C ARG A 362 8.60 13.79 -0.73
N PHE A 363 9.47 12.79 -0.83
CA PHE A 363 9.87 12.01 0.33
C PHE A 363 10.83 12.77 1.25
N SER A 364 11.99 13.17 0.75
CA SER A 364 12.96 13.92 1.57
C SER A 364 12.62 15.41 1.68
N GLU A 365 12.06 16.01 0.65
CA GLU A 365 11.72 17.42 0.60
C GLU A 365 10.39 17.75 1.28
N GLY A 366 9.52 16.75 1.42
CA GLY A 366 8.17 16.92 1.97
C GLY A 366 8.15 17.00 3.48
N ALA A 367 7.19 17.75 4.00
CA ALA A 367 6.82 17.77 5.41
C ALA A 367 5.43 17.17 5.57
N TRP A 368 5.23 16.42 6.63
CA TRP A 368 3.94 15.99 7.11
C TRP A 368 4.01 15.81 8.62
N TRP A 369 2.91 15.77 9.25
CA TRP A 369 2.60 15.68 10.67
C TRP A 369 3.78 15.61 11.65
N ASP A 370 4.60 14.58 11.59
CA ASP A 370 5.75 14.33 12.47
C ASP A 370 7.06 14.25 11.69
N LYS A 371 7.06 14.65 10.43
CA LYS A 371 8.23 14.69 9.56
C LYS A 371 8.48 16.10 9.05
N THR A 372 9.69 16.57 9.25
CA THR A 372 10.22 17.77 8.61
C THR A 372 11.02 17.41 7.35
N PRO A 373 11.22 18.34 6.42
CA PRO A 373 12.15 18.14 5.32
C PRO A 373 13.52 17.69 5.82
N ASP A 374 14.11 16.74 5.14
CA ASP A 374 15.33 16.10 5.56
C ASP A 374 16.51 16.54 4.67
N ALA A 375 17.52 17.12 5.29
CA ALA A 375 18.75 17.55 4.61
C ALA A 375 19.69 16.38 4.26
N THR A 376 19.49 15.20 4.84
CA THR A 376 20.40 14.05 4.69
C THR A 376 20.10 13.13 3.53
N ASN A 377 19.07 13.44 2.72
CA ASN A 377 18.64 12.63 1.57
C ASN A 377 18.32 11.16 1.92
N GLN A 378 17.25 10.95 2.68
CA GLN A 378 16.78 9.62 3.06
C GLN A 378 16.09 8.83 1.93
N ASP A 379 16.16 9.32 0.69
CA ASP A 379 15.66 8.59 -0.49
C ASP A 379 16.41 7.26 -0.71
N VAL A 380 17.60 7.14 -0.15
CA VAL A 380 18.47 5.97 -0.28
C VAL A 380 18.71 5.34 1.09
N PHE A 381 18.56 4.02 1.19
CA PHE A 381 18.94 3.30 2.40
C PHE A 381 20.46 3.21 2.53
N PRO A 382 21.01 3.36 3.75
CA PRO A 382 22.41 3.09 4.01
C PRO A 382 22.71 1.60 3.83
N ILE A 383 23.93 1.29 3.42
CA ILE A 383 24.39 -0.10 3.37
C ILE A 383 24.49 -0.61 4.82
N PRO A 384 23.85 -1.76 5.14
CA PRO A 384 23.89 -2.31 6.48
C PRO A 384 25.35 -2.56 6.96
N TYR A 385 25.62 -2.23 8.20
CA TYR A 385 26.94 -2.38 8.78
C TYR A 385 27.50 -3.81 8.68
N ARG A 386 26.61 -4.79 8.80
CA ARG A 386 26.99 -6.21 8.61
C ARG A 386 27.50 -6.50 7.19
N ALA A 387 26.91 -5.88 6.17
CA ALA A 387 27.35 -6.06 4.80
C ALA A 387 28.73 -5.38 4.56
N LEU A 388 28.93 -4.17 5.11
CA LEU A 388 30.22 -3.46 5.04
C LEU A 388 31.34 -4.29 5.70
N ASN A 389 31.06 -4.92 6.85
CA ASN A 389 32.03 -5.76 7.53
C ASN A 389 32.32 -7.09 6.80
N ALA A 390 31.32 -7.64 6.14
CA ALA A 390 31.46 -8.91 5.41
C ALA A 390 32.18 -8.73 4.05
N ASN A 391 32.07 -7.55 3.44
CA ASN A 391 32.70 -7.27 2.17
C ASN A 391 33.50 -5.96 2.24
N PRO A 392 34.85 -6.03 2.38
CA PRO A 392 35.70 -4.86 2.54
C PRO A 392 35.79 -3.98 1.29
N LEU A 393 35.27 -4.41 0.16
CA LEU A 393 35.20 -3.64 -1.06
C LEU A 393 33.99 -2.69 -1.10
N LEU A 394 33.04 -2.85 -0.16
CA LEU A 394 31.88 -1.95 -0.07
C LEU A 394 32.25 -0.66 0.66
N LYS A 395 31.69 0.43 0.19
CA LYS A 395 31.80 1.74 0.81
C LYS A 395 30.41 2.32 1.08
N GLN A 396 30.23 2.95 2.22
CA GLN A 396 28.97 3.65 2.50
C GLN A 396 28.73 4.76 1.46
N THR A 397 27.54 4.75 0.88
CA THR A 397 27.17 5.66 -0.23
C THR A 397 26.31 6.84 0.22
N THR A 398 25.85 6.82 1.47
CA THR A 398 25.04 7.90 2.05
C THR A 398 25.86 8.64 3.10
N ALA A 399 25.97 9.97 2.94
CA ALA A 399 26.61 10.82 3.94
C ALA A 399 25.72 10.87 5.20
N GLY A 400 26.34 10.69 6.38
CA GLY A 400 25.65 10.83 7.65
C GLY A 400 25.22 9.53 8.35
N PHE A 401 25.67 8.37 7.86
CA PHE A 401 25.50 7.08 8.52
C PHE A 401 26.85 6.44 8.87
#